data_b98d2858e5edf27fd73a3f222b8f0ab1
#
_entry.id   b98d2858e5edf27fd73a3f222b8f0ab1
#
_cell.length_a   1.000
_cell.length_b   1.000
_cell.length_c   1.000
_cell.angle_alpha   90.00
_cell.angle_beta   90.00
_cell.angle_gamma   90.00
#
_symmetry.space_group_name_H-M   'P 1'
#
loop_
_entity.id
_entity.type
_entity.pdbx_description
1 polymer ?
#
loop_
_entity_poly.entity_id
_entity_poly.type
_entity_poly.pdbx_seq_one_letter_code
_entity_poly.pdbx_strand_id
1 'polypeptide(L)'
;MSFAGAQSSEYQRGVTDAEKHRRATEENWIRPTLGPAIWLGVPFLLGWLYMRRVSQGTPFGSGSASASGNPFLDMMEQMMPIKKRQFRVDVRGTKFSDVVGIPEAKAEVRQYVDFLREPNKFTRLGARLPKGCLLTGEPGTGKTLLAKAVAGEANVPFFSCNGADFIELMGGSGPKRVRELFEEARAAAPAIIFIDEIDAIGSRAGKQGGSVSSEENRTINQLLAELDGLSSSADPIVVLAATNFQDNIDKALLREGRFDRKIAIEMPDLSARRELFQHYLNRVCTGDPNGRTKDEDGKELALDTGVSNKALADQLADLTPGLSPATVATVVNEAALQSGIAGKPLVQLPDLLEALDNTLMGRKHRNRQSDQSARRTALHEAGHALTAWMLPIVQKVLKISITPRGHAMGYTQRAGTEFHEYQTNATLFADMVVMLGGRAAEEVMLGDVSAGAMDDLQRATDVALKQMLAFGMSPHTGLLSYHPDYIQAGRDFTTFSNEAQYRAELEAQKLLAAAHSTAVDIIRRHKDKIEVMVKALLEKKELSTRDIEQLWGPRPSTPTVEDMVQKVIEVTGSYAEITAAVSSTAAAVATPNIARVC
;
A
#
# COMPACT_ATOMS: atom_id res chain seq x y z
N MET A 1 -22.99 37.76 -43.50
CA MET A 1 -22.72 36.73 -44.51
C MET A 1 -21.23 36.72 -44.87
N SER A 2 -20.33 36.16 -44.08
CA SER A 2 -18.93 35.87 -44.51
C SER A 2 -18.12 35.02 -43.51
N PHE A 3 -18.74 34.12 -42.76
CA PHE A 3 -18.02 33.20 -41.87
C PHE A 3 -18.19 31.72 -42.24
N ALA A 4 -19.06 31.37 -43.19
CA ALA A 4 -19.30 29.98 -43.61
C ALA A 4 -18.40 29.48 -44.77
N GLY A 5 -17.68 30.37 -45.46
CA GLY A 5 -16.85 30.03 -46.60
C GLY A 5 -15.42 29.61 -46.30
N ALA A 6 -14.89 29.99 -45.15
CA ALA A 6 -13.50 29.69 -44.77
C ALA A 6 -13.30 28.28 -44.17
N GLN A 7 -14.30 27.79 -43.43
CA GLN A 7 -14.19 26.43 -42.82
C GLN A 7 -14.31 25.29 -43.82
N SER A 8 -15.01 25.48 -44.96
CA SER A 8 -15.13 24.42 -45.99
C SER A 8 -13.85 24.22 -46.79
N SER A 9 -13.01 25.26 -46.95
CA SER A 9 -11.76 25.19 -47.72
C SER A 9 -10.60 24.54 -46.93
N GLU A 10 -10.58 24.74 -45.62
CA GLU A 10 -9.58 24.08 -44.76
C GLU A 10 -9.88 22.59 -44.56
N TYR A 11 -11.16 22.23 -44.42
CA TYR A 11 -11.57 20.82 -44.33
C TYR A 11 -11.26 20.05 -45.62
N GLN A 12 -11.48 20.66 -46.82
CA GLN A 12 -11.13 20.02 -48.09
C GLN A 12 -9.62 19.90 -48.32
N ARG A 13 -8.79 20.84 -47.81
CA ARG A 13 -7.33 20.70 -47.83
C ARG A 13 -6.85 19.58 -46.91
N GLY A 14 -7.40 19.47 -45.73
CA GLY A 14 -7.07 18.38 -44.77
C GLY A 14 -7.37 16.99 -45.32
N VAL A 15 -8.47 16.82 -46.08
CA VAL A 15 -8.84 15.54 -46.71
C VAL A 15 -7.92 15.18 -47.87
N THR A 16 -7.52 16.17 -48.69
CA THR A 16 -6.59 15.92 -49.82
C THR A 16 -5.17 15.62 -49.36
N ASP A 17 -4.72 16.20 -48.26
CA ASP A 17 -3.40 15.88 -47.69
C ASP A 17 -3.39 14.51 -46.97
N ALA A 18 -4.48 14.10 -46.34
CA ALA A 18 -4.64 12.78 -45.79
C ALA A 18 -4.68 11.68 -46.89
N GLU A 19 -5.33 11.94 -48.02
CA GLU A 19 -5.32 11.01 -49.15
C GLU A 19 -3.95 10.90 -49.84
N LYS A 20 -3.18 12.01 -49.95
CA LYS A 20 -1.79 11.98 -50.44
C LYS A 20 -0.86 11.20 -49.52
N HIS A 21 -1.01 11.35 -48.22
CA HIS A 21 -0.25 10.54 -47.22
C HIS A 21 -0.60 9.06 -47.32
N ARG A 22 -1.87 8.72 -47.53
CA ARG A 22 -2.31 7.34 -47.69
C ARG A 22 -1.75 6.68 -48.94
N ARG A 23 -1.73 7.38 -50.11
CA ARG A 23 -1.13 6.89 -51.34
C ARG A 23 0.40 6.75 -51.26
N ALA A 24 1.08 7.66 -50.55
CA ALA A 24 2.54 7.56 -50.34
C ALA A 24 2.93 6.40 -49.41
N THR A 25 2.05 5.99 -48.50
CA THR A 25 2.26 4.80 -47.65
C THR A 25 1.94 3.50 -48.39
N GLU A 26 0.98 3.49 -49.32
CA GLU A 26 0.66 2.30 -50.13
C GLU A 26 1.72 2.00 -51.21
N GLU A 27 2.35 3.01 -51.84
CA GLU A 27 3.44 2.78 -52.83
C GLU A 27 4.76 2.32 -52.19
N ASN A 28 5.02 2.61 -50.92
CA ASN A 28 6.21 2.14 -50.22
C ASN A 28 6.13 0.70 -49.70
N TRP A 29 4.98 0.03 -49.77
CA TRP A 29 4.80 -1.34 -49.29
C TRP A 29 5.21 -2.42 -50.29
N ILE A 30 5.42 -2.09 -51.58
CA ILE A 30 5.65 -3.08 -52.65
C ILE A 30 7.15 -3.32 -52.94
N ARG A 31 8.09 -2.57 -52.36
CA ARG A 31 9.52 -2.70 -52.73
C ARG A 31 10.50 -3.37 -51.74
N PRO A 32 10.20 -3.77 -50.49
CA PRO A 32 11.22 -4.46 -49.68
C PRO A 32 10.95 -5.95 -49.41
N THR A 33 10.13 -6.66 -50.19
CA THR A 33 9.80 -8.06 -49.86
C THR A 33 10.75 -9.12 -50.43
N LEU A 34 11.74 -8.76 -51.23
CA LEU A 34 12.72 -9.71 -51.79
C LEU A 34 14.05 -9.78 -51.00
N GLY A 35 14.42 -8.77 -50.24
CA GLY A 35 15.67 -8.75 -49.50
C GLY A 35 15.67 -9.68 -48.27
N PRO A 36 14.66 -9.64 -47.37
CA PRO A 36 14.63 -10.49 -46.18
C PRO A 36 14.42 -11.97 -46.48
N ALA A 37 13.72 -12.32 -47.55
CA ALA A 37 13.48 -13.71 -47.94
C ALA A 37 14.78 -14.43 -48.36
N ILE A 38 15.72 -13.73 -48.98
CA ILE A 38 17.03 -14.27 -49.36
C ILE A 38 17.93 -14.41 -48.13
N TRP A 39 17.88 -13.46 -47.18
CA TRP A 39 18.68 -13.50 -45.96
C TRP A 39 18.24 -14.56 -44.96
N LEU A 40 16.95 -14.90 -44.89
CA LEU A 40 16.41 -15.98 -44.06
C LEU A 40 16.41 -17.34 -44.79
N GLY A 41 16.26 -17.37 -46.10
CA GLY A 41 16.21 -18.60 -46.90
C GLY A 41 17.57 -19.30 -47.02
N VAL A 42 18.66 -18.54 -47.12
CA VAL A 42 20.03 -19.10 -47.28
C VAL A 42 20.51 -19.84 -46.04
N PRO A 43 20.38 -19.30 -44.82
CA PRO A 43 20.76 -20.08 -43.61
C PRO A 43 19.82 -21.25 -43.36
N PHE A 44 18.55 -21.17 -43.74
CA PHE A 44 17.62 -22.30 -43.63
C PHE A 44 17.96 -23.42 -44.62
N LEU A 45 18.34 -23.07 -45.86
CA LEU A 45 18.78 -24.04 -46.87
C LEU A 45 20.12 -24.68 -46.50
N LEU A 46 21.05 -23.90 -45.98
CA LEU A 46 22.35 -24.41 -45.48
C LEU A 46 22.17 -25.29 -44.25
N GLY A 47 21.27 -24.93 -43.33
CA GLY A 47 20.91 -25.76 -42.19
C GLY A 47 20.25 -27.07 -42.60
N TRP A 48 19.36 -27.04 -43.62
CA TRP A 48 18.72 -28.26 -44.15
C TRP A 48 19.71 -29.15 -44.90
N LEU A 49 20.62 -28.59 -45.68
CA LEU A 49 21.71 -29.33 -46.35
C LEU A 49 22.71 -29.92 -45.36
N TYR A 50 23.02 -29.21 -44.26
CA TYR A 50 23.86 -29.71 -43.17
C TYR A 50 23.17 -30.86 -42.45
N MET A 51 21.89 -30.73 -42.13
CA MET A 51 21.09 -31.80 -41.52
C MET A 51 21.00 -33.05 -42.39
N ARG A 52 20.83 -32.86 -43.71
CA ARG A 52 20.81 -33.98 -44.67
C ARG A 52 22.15 -34.68 -44.79
N ARG A 53 23.25 -33.96 -44.60
CA ARG A 53 24.61 -34.53 -44.63
C ARG A 53 24.99 -35.26 -43.32
N VAL A 54 24.48 -34.77 -42.18
CA VAL A 54 24.65 -35.40 -40.87
C VAL A 54 23.81 -36.67 -40.74
N SER A 55 22.67 -36.76 -41.38
CA SER A 55 21.82 -37.96 -41.38
C SER A 55 22.34 -39.14 -42.23
N GLN A 56 23.40 -38.93 -43.01
CA GLN A 56 23.95 -39.97 -43.92
C GLN A 56 25.30 -40.58 -43.51
N GLY A 57 25.81 -40.28 -42.36
CA GLY A 57 27.08 -40.91 -41.99
C GLY A 57 27.56 -40.69 -40.56
N THR A 58 27.24 -41.60 -39.66
CA THR A 58 28.22 -42.27 -38.74
C THR A 58 27.48 -43.25 -37.84
N PRO A 59 28.06 -44.41 -37.54
CA PRO A 59 27.48 -45.43 -36.65
C PRO A 59 27.73 -45.07 -35.19
N PHE A 60 26.72 -45.26 -34.42
CA PHE A 60 26.49 -44.88 -33.03
C PHE A 60 27.30 -45.70 -32.03
N GLY A 61 27.99 -45.02 -31.11
CA GLY A 61 28.52 -45.55 -29.87
C GLY A 61 27.54 -45.24 -28.71
N SER A 62 27.23 -46.29 -27.95
CA SER A 62 26.25 -46.31 -26.87
C SER A 62 26.61 -45.41 -25.70
N GLY A 63 25.70 -44.46 -25.33
CA GLY A 63 25.71 -43.70 -24.09
C GLY A 63 24.29 -43.28 -23.76
N SER A 64 23.85 -43.60 -22.58
CA SER A 64 22.52 -43.51 -21.96
C SER A 64 21.69 -42.29 -22.33
N ALA A 65 20.50 -42.53 -22.89
CA ALA A 65 19.51 -41.56 -23.28
C ALA A 65 18.66 -41.13 -22.06
N SER A 66 18.64 -39.84 -21.78
CA SER A 66 17.55 -39.19 -21.06
C SER A 66 16.59 -38.61 -22.12
N ALA A 67 15.32 -39.01 -22.03
CA ALA A 67 14.28 -38.72 -23.01
C ALA A 67 13.74 -37.27 -22.86
N SER A 68 14.15 -36.42 -23.80
CA SER A 68 13.42 -35.20 -24.16
C SER A 68 13.60 -34.96 -25.65
N GLY A 69 12.51 -35.09 -26.40
CA GLY A 69 12.53 -35.42 -27.83
C GLY A 69 12.55 -34.25 -28.79
N ASN A 70 13.40 -33.21 -28.63
CA ASN A 70 13.56 -32.17 -29.66
C ASN A 70 15.02 -31.66 -29.73
N PRO A 71 15.83 -32.17 -30.71
CA PRO A 71 17.22 -31.71 -30.87
C PRO A 71 17.38 -30.22 -31.15
N PHE A 72 16.35 -29.56 -31.65
CA PHE A 72 16.33 -28.12 -31.90
C PHE A 72 16.25 -27.29 -30.60
N LEU A 73 15.55 -27.78 -29.58
CA LEU A 73 15.49 -27.16 -28.26
C LEU A 73 16.83 -27.28 -27.53
N ASP A 74 17.48 -28.42 -27.60
CA ASP A 74 18.81 -28.64 -27.01
C ASP A 74 19.89 -27.78 -27.69
N MET A 75 19.78 -27.56 -29.00
CA MET A 75 20.68 -26.67 -29.74
C MET A 75 20.42 -25.19 -29.42
N MET A 76 19.18 -24.79 -29.21
CA MET A 76 18.81 -23.44 -28.78
C MET A 76 19.25 -23.16 -27.32
N GLU A 77 19.19 -24.16 -26.45
CA GLU A 77 19.66 -24.08 -25.06
C GLU A 77 21.19 -23.97 -24.98
N GLN A 78 21.93 -24.58 -25.93
CA GLN A 78 23.37 -24.41 -26.08
C GLN A 78 23.80 -23.08 -26.70
N MET A 79 23.00 -22.50 -27.59
CA MET A 79 23.29 -21.19 -28.24
C MET A 79 22.91 -19.99 -27.37
N MET A 80 21.98 -20.14 -26.44
CA MET A 80 21.67 -19.17 -25.41
C MET A 80 21.87 -19.83 -24.04
N PRO A 81 23.06 -19.72 -23.44
CA PRO A 81 23.23 -20.18 -22.07
C PRO A 81 22.33 -19.33 -21.18
N ILE A 82 21.14 -19.85 -20.88
CA ILE A 82 20.28 -19.29 -19.85
C ILE A 82 21.11 -19.39 -18.58
N LYS A 83 21.66 -18.27 -18.13
CA LYS A 83 22.37 -18.19 -16.85
C LYS A 83 21.47 -18.84 -15.81
N LYS A 84 21.87 -20.02 -15.28
CA LYS A 84 21.17 -20.62 -14.14
C LYS A 84 21.11 -19.56 -13.07
N ARG A 85 19.91 -19.02 -12.81
CA ARG A 85 19.70 -18.12 -11.69
C ARG A 85 19.97 -18.92 -10.42
N GLN A 86 20.87 -18.44 -9.59
CA GLN A 86 21.07 -19.01 -8.27
C GLN A 86 19.94 -18.49 -7.38
N PHE A 87 19.04 -19.39 -6.97
CA PHE A 87 17.98 -19.07 -6.00
C PHE A 87 18.53 -18.94 -4.57
N ARG A 88 19.71 -19.50 -4.32
CA ARG A 88 20.34 -19.49 -3.00
C ARG A 88 20.86 -18.10 -2.65
N VAL A 89 20.40 -17.57 -1.50
CA VAL A 89 20.82 -16.28 -0.95
C VAL A 89 21.55 -16.52 0.38
N ASP A 90 22.69 -15.85 0.57
CA ASP A 90 23.39 -15.89 1.86
C ASP A 90 22.70 -14.96 2.87
N VAL A 91 22.21 -15.53 3.97
CA VAL A 91 21.48 -14.83 5.03
C VAL A 91 22.14 -14.98 6.41
N ARG A 92 23.39 -15.48 6.46
CA ARG A 92 24.08 -15.81 7.71
C ARG A 92 24.23 -14.66 8.70
N GLY A 93 24.09 -13.40 8.24
CA GLY A 93 24.19 -12.19 9.09
C GLY A 93 22.86 -11.74 9.70
N THR A 94 21.71 -12.25 9.24
CA THR A 94 20.40 -11.75 9.65
C THR A 94 19.82 -12.64 10.75
N LYS A 95 19.45 -12.08 11.90
CA LYS A 95 18.90 -12.80 13.05
C LYS A 95 17.59 -12.15 13.52
N PHE A 96 16.88 -12.81 14.44
CA PHE A 96 15.68 -12.26 15.08
C PHE A 96 15.94 -10.96 15.86
N SER A 97 17.18 -10.66 16.25
CA SER A 97 17.57 -9.38 16.85
C SER A 97 17.42 -8.20 15.87
N ASP A 98 17.56 -8.46 14.56
CA ASP A 98 17.48 -7.42 13.53
C ASP A 98 16.03 -7.11 13.13
N VAL A 99 15.09 -7.98 13.50
CA VAL A 99 13.66 -7.81 13.30
C VAL A 99 13.07 -7.21 14.57
N VAL A 100 12.57 -5.99 14.51
CA VAL A 100 12.05 -5.25 15.67
C VAL A 100 10.57 -4.94 15.46
N GLY A 101 9.79 -4.89 16.55
CA GLY A 101 8.42 -4.38 16.55
C GLY A 101 7.33 -5.38 16.12
N ILE A 102 7.63 -6.68 15.99
CA ILE A 102 6.65 -7.72 15.65
C ILE A 102 6.82 -8.98 16.53
N PRO A 103 6.62 -8.87 17.85
CA PRO A 103 6.88 -9.97 18.78
C PRO A 103 5.98 -11.18 18.54
N GLU A 104 4.70 -10.99 18.20
CA GLU A 104 3.73 -12.05 17.93
C GLU A 104 4.15 -12.87 16.70
N ALA A 105 4.41 -12.22 15.58
CA ALA A 105 4.87 -12.90 14.36
C ALA A 105 6.19 -13.66 14.58
N LYS A 106 7.13 -13.08 15.37
CA LYS A 106 8.37 -13.78 15.75
C LYS A 106 8.09 -15.03 16.58
N ALA A 107 7.16 -14.97 17.53
CA ALA A 107 6.81 -16.12 18.37
C ALA A 107 6.22 -17.24 17.51
N GLU A 108 5.37 -16.90 16.54
CA GLU A 108 4.79 -17.89 15.62
C GLU A 108 5.83 -18.54 14.70
N VAL A 109 6.72 -17.75 14.10
CA VAL A 109 7.73 -18.31 13.18
C VAL A 109 8.84 -19.08 13.91
N ARG A 110 9.04 -18.85 15.22
CA ARG A 110 10.06 -19.56 16.01
C ARG A 110 9.88 -21.09 15.99
N GLN A 111 8.64 -21.58 15.95
CA GLN A 111 8.37 -23.02 15.83
C GLN A 111 8.98 -23.65 14.56
N TYR A 112 9.10 -22.89 13.46
CA TYR A 112 9.77 -23.38 12.24
C TYR A 112 11.29 -23.47 12.43
N VAL A 113 11.88 -22.53 13.16
CA VAL A 113 13.31 -22.57 13.52
C VAL A 113 13.60 -23.80 14.38
N ASP A 114 12.78 -24.04 15.41
CA ASP A 114 12.94 -25.19 16.31
C ASP A 114 12.78 -26.52 15.54
N PHE A 115 11.82 -26.59 14.62
CA PHE A 115 11.63 -27.77 13.77
C PHE A 115 12.82 -28.02 12.83
N LEU A 116 13.34 -26.97 12.19
CA LEU A 116 14.49 -27.13 11.28
C LEU A 116 15.77 -27.50 12.01
N ARG A 117 15.93 -27.07 13.26
CA ARG A 117 17.06 -27.42 14.12
C ARG A 117 16.96 -28.87 14.69
N GLU A 118 15.76 -29.22 15.17
CA GLU A 118 15.52 -30.48 15.88
C GLU A 118 14.27 -31.24 15.38
N PRO A 119 14.22 -31.70 14.11
CA PRO A 119 13.01 -32.29 13.55
C PRO A 119 12.57 -33.56 14.32
N ASN A 120 13.50 -34.33 14.88
CA ASN A 120 13.22 -35.54 15.63
C ASN A 120 12.40 -35.31 16.90
N LYS A 121 12.48 -34.15 17.52
CA LYS A 121 11.72 -33.78 18.71
C LYS A 121 10.21 -33.80 18.46
N PHE A 122 9.81 -33.33 17.26
CA PHE A 122 8.42 -33.26 16.86
C PHE A 122 7.89 -34.57 16.29
N THR A 123 8.67 -35.23 15.44
CA THR A 123 8.28 -36.51 14.80
C THR A 123 8.10 -37.63 15.80
N ARG A 124 8.87 -37.67 16.89
CA ARG A 124 8.72 -38.65 17.98
C ARG A 124 7.36 -38.57 18.68
N LEU A 125 6.73 -37.38 18.70
CA LEU A 125 5.40 -37.15 19.28
C LEU A 125 4.28 -37.36 18.25
N GLY A 126 4.60 -37.71 17.00
CA GLY A 126 3.63 -37.83 15.92
C GLY A 126 3.15 -36.49 15.36
N ALA A 127 3.77 -35.38 15.76
CA ALA A 127 3.41 -34.07 15.28
C ALA A 127 3.83 -33.90 13.81
N ARG A 128 2.91 -33.36 12.99
CA ARG A 128 3.17 -32.90 11.63
C ARG A 128 3.22 -31.39 11.64
N LEU A 129 4.39 -30.80 11.38
CA LEU A 129 4.44 -29.36 11.22
C LEU A 129 3.91 -28.94 9.85
N PRO A 130 3.19 -27.81 9.79
CA PRO A 130 2.84 -27.17 8.54
C PRO A 130 4.11 -26.85 7.77
N LYS A 131 4.21 -27.32 6.53
CA LYS A 131 5.38 -27.05 5.69
C LYS A 131 5.28 -25.74 4.92
N GLY A 132 4.07 -25.17 4.83
CA GLY A 132 3.78 -23.91 4.18
C GLY A 132 3.26 -22.84 5.16
N CYS A 133 3.85 -21.64 5.12
CA CYS A 133 3.40 -20.49 5.87
C CYS A 133 3.27 -19.27 4.97
N LEU A 134 2.13 -18.59 5.05
CA LEU A 134 1.88 -17.35 4.34
C LEU A 134 2.04 -16.16 5.28
N LEU A 135 2.96 -15.26 4.96
CA LEU A 135 3.15 -13.97 5.62
C LEU A 135 2.30 -12.93 4.91
N THR A 136 1.34 -12.35 5.61
CA THR A 136 0.44 -11.33 5.07
C THR A 136 0.66 -9.99 5.77
N GLY A 137 0.43 -8.89 5.11
CA GLY A 137 0.53 -7.55 5.70
C GLY A 137 0.86 -6.47 4.69
N GLU A 138 0.80 -5.22 5.11
CA GLU A 138 1.07 -4.08 4.25
C GLU A 138 2.52 -4.04 3.73
N PRO A 139 2.79 -3.33 2.61
CA PRO A 139 4.15 -3.18 2.11
C PRO A 139 5.05 -2.47 3.14
N GLY A 140 6.30 -2.96 3.27
CA GLY A 140 7.27 -2.37 4.19
C GLY A 140 7.17 -2.80 5.65
N THR A 141 6.29 -3.75 6.00
CA THR A 141 6.16 -4.29 7.38
C THR A 141 7.27 -5.25 7.78
N GLY A 142 8.14 -5.67 6.87
CA GLY A 142 9.30 -6.50 7.17
C GLY A 142 9.13 -8.00 6.89
N LYS A 143 8.15 -8.42 6.08
CA LYS A 143 7.90 -9.83 5.69
C LYS A 143 9.15 -10.55 5.19
N THR A 144 9.82 -9.97 4.21
CA THR A 144 11.06 -10.50 3.62
C THR A 144 12.21 -10.55 4.63
N LEU A 145 12.32 -9.56 5.52
CA LEU A 145 13.33 -9.54 6.59
C LEU A 145 13.08 -10.64 7.62
N LEU A 146 11.82 -10.84 8.01
CA LEU A 146 11.43 -11.91 8.93
C LEU A 146 11.76 -13.28 8.35
N ALA A 147 11.46 -13.55 7.07
CA ALA A 147 11.80 -14.81 6.42
C ALA A 147 13.31 -15.07 6.38
N LYS A 148 14.11 -14.04 6.09
CA LYS A 148 15.59 -14.14 6.16
C LYS A 148 16.08 -14.40 7.58
N ALA A 149 15.47 -13.76 8.59
CA ALA A 149 15.82 -13.97 9.98
C ALA A 149 15.52 -15.39 10.46
N VAL A 150 14.42 -16.00 10.00
CA VAL A 150 14.10 -17.42 10.29
C VAL A 150 15.21 -18.33 9.78
N ALA A 151 15.69 -18.12 8.56
CA ALA A 151 16.76 -18.93 7.97
C ALA A 151 18.11 -18.69 8.66
N GLY A 152 18.45 -17.45 8.95
CA GLY A 152 19.68 -17.08 9.66
C GLY A 152 19.69 -17.60 11.10
N GLU A 153 18.55 -17.59 11.78
CA GLU A 153 18.40 -18.14 13.12
C GLU A 153 18.45 -19.68 13.10
N ALA A 154 17.82 -20.33 12.13
CA ALA A 154 17.87 -21.78 11.96
C ALA A 154 19.23 -22.27 11.43
N ASN A 155 20.04 -21.37 10.85
CA ASN A 155 21.31 -21.67 10.19
C ASN A 155 21.17 -22.70 9.06
N VAL A 156 20.14 -22.54 8.23
CA VAL A 156 19.84 -23.40 7.07
C VAL A 156 19.94 -22.61 5.77
N PRO A 157 20.17 -23.30 4.63
CA PRO A 157 20.13 -22.66 3.31
C PRO A 157 18.80 -21.96 3.04
N PHE A 158 18.89 -20.77 2.44
CA PHE A 158 17.74 -19.94 2.10
C PHE A 158 17.67 -19.75 0.58
N PHE A 159 16.55 -20.18 0.00
CA PHE A 159 16.25 -20.03 -1.42
C PHE A 159 15.16 -18.98 -1.58
N SER A 160 15.44 -17.91 -2.32
CA SER A 160 14.51 -16.80 -2.48
C SER A 160 14.22 -16.53 -3.94
N CYS A 161 12.93 -16.32 -4.26
CA CYS A 161 12.46 -15.88 -5.55
C CYS A 161 11.29 -14.90 -5.37
N ASN A 162 11.02 -14.10 -6.41
CA ASN A 162 9.82 -13.29 -6.49
C ASN A 162 8.76 -14.05 -7.31
N GLY A 163 7.48 -13.93 -6.94
CA GLY A 163 6.37 -14.50 -7.71
C GLY A 163 6.37 -14.08 -9.17
N ALA A 164 6.74 -12.83 -9.46
CA ALA A 164 6.88 -12.32 -10.82
C ALA A 164 7.97 -13.05 -11.64
N ASP A 165 8.98 -13.65 -10.99
CA ASP A 165 10.03 -14.41 -11.68
C ASP A 165 9.50 -15.68 -12.38
N PHE A 166 8.32 -16.15 -12.00
CA PHE A 166 7.66 -17.30 -12.62
C PHE A 166 6.75 -16.94 -13.79
N ILE A 167 6.55 -15.63 -14.03
CA ILE A 167 5.75 -15.11 -15.14
C ILE A 167 6.71 -14.68 -16.25
N GLU A 168 6.81 -15.45 -17.32
CA GLU A 168 7.63 -15.11 -18.48
C GLU A 168 6.83 -15.14 -19.78
N LEU A 169 7.36 -14.40 -20.77
CA LEU A 169 6.78 -14.31 -22.12
C LEU A 169 6.94 -15.60 -22.94
N MET A 170 7.86 -16.50 -22.54
CA MET A 170 8.08 -17.78 -23.23
C MET A 170 7.31 -18.91 -22.53
N GLY A 171 6.39 -19.53 -23.26
CA GLY A 171 5.54 -20.61 -22.76
C GLY A 171 6.33 -21.79 -22.16
N GLY A 172 5.97 -22.20 -20.94
CA GLY A 172 6.52 -23.39 -20.25
C GLY A 172 7.71 -23.12 -19.34
N SER A 173 8.28 -21.92 -19.29
CA SER A 173 9.42 -21.58 -18.44
C SER A 173 9.04 -21.48 -16.96
N GLY A 174 7.85 -20.98 -16.62
CA GLY A 174 7.37 -20.83 -15.25
C GLY A 174 7.31 -22.15 -14.47
N PRO A 175 6.59 -23.17 -14.96
CA PRO A 175 6.55 -24.48 -14.30
C PRO A 175 7.93 -25.16 -14.15
N LYS A 176 8.84 -24.98 -15.15
CA LYS A 176 10.22 -25.52 -15.08
C LYS A 176 10.99 -24.86 -13.93
N ARG A 177 10.89 -23.54 -13.76
CA ARG A 177 11.55 -22.79 -12.69
C ARG A 177 11.04 -23.18 -11.29
N VAL A 178 9.74 -23.36 -11.15
CA VAL A 178 9.18 -23.86 -9.88
C VAL A 178 9.82 -25.19 -9.53
N ARG A 179 9.90 -26.11 -10.48
CA ARG A 179 10.52 -27.43 -10.27
C ARG A 179 12.01 -27.32 -9.90
N GLU A 180 12.78 -26.53 -10.63
CA GLU A 180 14.21 -26.29 -10.37
C GLU A 180 14.44 -25.74 -8.95
N LEU A 181 13.65 -24.77 -8.50
CA LEU A 181 13.72 -24.21 -7.16
C LEU A 181 13.52 -25.29 -6.08
N PHE A 182 12.48 -26.11 -6.23
CA PHE A 182 12.19 -27.18 -5.26
C PHE A 182 13.22 -28.31 -5.29
N GLU A 183 13.76 -28.65 -6.46
CA GLU A 183 14.85 -29.63 -6.61
C GLU A 183 16.14 -29.15 -5.93
N GLU A 184 16.54 -27.88 -6.13
CA GLU A 184 17.71 -27.30 -5.45
C GLU A 184 17.52 -27.28 -3.92
N ALA A 185 16.31 -26.95 -3.44
CA ALA A 185 16.02 -26.95 -2.02
C ALA A 185 16.05 -28.37 -1.41
N ARG A 186 15.51 -29.39 -2.12
CA ARG A 186 15.58 -30.80 -1.68
C ARG A 186 17.02 -31.31 -1.61
N ALA A 187 17.84 -30.93 -2.56
CA ALA A 187 19.26 -31.32 -2.57
C ALA A 187 20.06 -30.70 -1.40
N ALA A 188 19.57 -29.59 -0.84
CA ALA A 188 20.22 -28.87 0.26
C ALA A 188 19.46 -28.96 1.59
N ALA A 189 18.50 -29.89 1.73
CA ALA A 189 17.70 -30.01 2.96
C ALA A 189 18.58 -30.33 4.20
N PRO A 190 18.31 -29.77 5.39
CA PRO A 190 17.16 -28.87 5.70
C PRO A 190 17.29 -27.48 5.06
N ALA A 191 16.18 -26.92 4.55
CA ALA A 191 16.20 -25.67 3.80
C ALA A 191 14.90 -24.86 3.97
N ILE A 192 14.99 -23.58 3.68
CA ILE A 192 13.82 -22.67 3.57
C ILE A 192 13.72 -22.18 2.14
N ILE A 193 12.51 -22.30 1.57
CA ILE A 193 12.11 -21.66 0.32
C ILE A 193 11.28 -20.42 0.68
N PHE A 194 11.61 -19.26 0.11
CA PHE A 194 10.86 -18.04 0.28
C PHE A 194 10.38 -17.51 -1.07
N ILE A 195 9.07 -17.32 -1.19
CA ILE A 195 8.43 -16.76 -2.39
C ILE A 195 7.82 -15.42 -2.02
N ASP A 196 8.44 -14.33 -2.47
CA ASP A 196 7.92 -12.99 -2.26
C ASP A 196 6.88 -12.64 -3.31
N GLU A 197 5.91 -11.79 -2.97
CA GLU A 197 4.84 -11.34 -3.90
C GLU A 197 4.12 -12.51 -4.59
N ILE A 198 3.72 -13.52 -3.82
CA ILE A 198 3.09 -14.73 -4.38
C ILE A 198 1.76 -14.43 -5.09
N ASP A 199 1.11 -13.31 -4.78
CA ASP A 199 -0.09 -12.79 -5.45
C ASP A 199 0.15 -12.50 -6.94
N ALA A 200 1.39 -12.26 -7.38
CA ALA A 200 1.71 -12.13 -8.79
C ALA A 200 1.36 -13.41 -9.58
N ILE A 201 1.57 -14.60 -9.01
CA ILE A 201 1.25 -15.90 -9.63
C ILE A 201 -0.17 -16.33 -9.29
N GLY A 202 -0.64 -15.98 -8.09
CA GLY A 202 -1.84 -16.56 -7.46
C GLY A 202 -3.16 -15.96 -7.90
N SER A 203 -3.20 -14.95 -8.75
CA SER A 203 -4.41 -14.21 -9.09
C SER A 203 -5.19 -14.86 -10.23
N ARG A 204 -6.24 -15.64 -9.91
CA ARG A 204 -7.23 -16.11 -10.90
C ARG A 204 -8.33 -15.08 -11.19
N ALA A 205 -8.36 -13.96 -10.45
CA ALA A 205 -9.46 -13.02 -10.50
C ALA A 205 -9.42 -12.15 -11.78
N GLY A 206 -10.34 -12.39 -12.69
CA GLY A 206 -10.91 -11.37 -13.57
C GLY A 206 -10.27 -11.16 -14.94
N LYS A 207 -9.31 -11.96 -15.41
CA LYS A 207 -8.83 -11.83 -16.79
C LYS A 207 -9.57 -12.79 -17.72
N GLN A 208 -10.68 -12.34 -18.26
CA GLN A 208 -11.35 -12.99 -19.40
C GLN A 208 -10.45 -12.89 -20.65
N GLY A 209 -9.98 -14.04 -21.13
CA GLY A 209 -9.55 -14.22 -22.50
C GLY A 209 -8.13 -13.78 -22.88
N GLY A 210 -7.14 -14.69 -22.70
CA GLY A 210 -5.83 -14.54 -23.31
C GLY A 210 -4.92 -15.73 -23.02
N SER A 211 -3.96 -16.02 -23.91
CA SER A 211 -2.94 -17.09 -23.75
C SER A 211 -2.09 -16.97 -22.47
N VAL A 212 -1.97 -15.77 -21.91
CA VAL A 212 -1.23 -15.47 -20.67
C VAL A 212 -1.86 -16.18 -19.46
N SER A 213 -3.19 -16.21 -19.36
CA SER A 213 -3.90 -16.88 -18.27
C SER A 213 -3.69 -18.40 -18.22
N SER A 214 -3.34 -19.03 -19.35
CA SER A 214 -3.07 -20.47 -19.39
C SER A 214 -1.71 -20.84 -18.81
N GLU A 215 -0.70 -20.00 -18.97
CA GLU A 215 0.65 -20.22 -18.41
C GLU A 215 0.69 -19.94 -16.90
N GLU A 216 0.02 -18.89 -16.44
CA GLU A 216 -0.14 -18.61 -15.01
C GLU A 216 -0.80 -19.80 -14.30
N ASN A 217 -1.89 -20.36 -14.87
CA ASN A 217 -2.56 -21.53 -14.32
C ASN A 217 -1.66 -22.78 -14.30
N ARG A 218 -0.80 -22.98 -15.29
CA ARG A 218 0.17 -24.10 -15.31
C ARG A 218 1.21 -23.93 -14.21
N THR A 219 1.70 -22.72 -13.99
CA THR A 219 2.66 -22.40 -12.93
C THR A 219 2.05 -22.61 -11.54
N ILE A 220 0.82 -22.15 -11.31
CA ILE A 220 0.08 -22.43 -10.07
C ILE A 220 -0.07 -23.92 -9.85
N ASN A 221 -0.49 -24.67 -10.87
CA ASN A 221 -0.68 -26.12 -10.74
C ASN A 221 0.64 -26.85 -10.45
N GLN A 222 1.77 -26.40 -11.01
CA GLN A 222 3.08 -26.96 -10.68
C GLN A 222 3.46 -26.64 -9.23
N LEU A 223 3.24 -25.40 -8.77
CA LEU A 223 3.50 -25.02 -7.38
C LEU A 223 2.64 -25.84 -6.40
N LEU A 224 1.36 -26.06 -6.72
CA LEU A 224 0.48 -26.92 -5.93
C LEU A 224 1.01 -28.36 -5.86
N ALA A 225 1.48 -28.91 -6.98
CA ALA A 225 2.05 -30.27 -7.03
C ALA A 225 3.35 -30.39 -6.20
N GLU A 226 4.20 -29.36 -6.22
CA GLU A 226 5.43 -29.35 -5.41
C GLU A 226 5.13 -29.25 -3.90
N LEU A 227 4.15 -28.41 -3.51
CA LEU A 227 3.71 -28.28 -2.12
C LEU A 227 3.10 -29.60 -1.60
N ASP A 228 2.24 -30.23 -2.40
CA ASP A 228 1.64 -31.53 -2.06
C ASP A 228 2.72 -32.63 -1.96
N GLY A 229 3.73 -32.59 -2.84
CA GLY A 229 4.90 -33.46 -2.79
C GLY A 229 5.72 -33.29 -1.50
N LEU A 230 5.91 -32.06 -1.04
CA LEU A 230 6.57 -31.79 0.24
C LEU A 230 5.76 -32.31 1.43
N SER A 231 4.44 -32.16 1.40
CA SER A 231 3.57 -32.59 2.50
C SER A 231 3.63 -34.11 2.73
N SER A 232 3.89 -34.88 1.67
CA SER A 232 4.05 -36.34 1.72
C SER A 232 5.48 -36.81 1.97
N SER A 233 6.50 -35.95 1.81
CA SER A 233 7.91 -36.29 2.03
C SER A 233 8.36 -36.09 3.48
N ALA A 234 9.40 -36.80 3.90
CA ALA A 234 10.02 -36.62 5.21
C ALA A 234 11.05 -35.48 5.25
N ASP A 235 11.30 -34.80 4.09
CA ASP A 235 12.33 -33.79 3.99
C ASP A 235 11.99 -32.56 4.87
N PRO A 236 12.94 -32.07 5.67
CA PRO A 236 12.75 -30.91 6.53
C PRO A 236 12.89 -29.60 5.71
N ILE A 237 11.92 -29.34 4.85
CA ILE A 237 11.83 -28.12 4.04
C ILE A 237 10.61 -27.32 4.49
N VAL A 238 10.80 -26.02 4.69
CA VAL A 238 9.74 -25.06 5.00
C VAL A 238 9.59 -24.07 3.84
N VAL A 239 8.37 -23.86 3.38
CA VAL A 239 8.05 -22.88 2.35
C VAL A 239 7.37 -21.67 3.01
N LEU A 240 8.01 -20.53 2.96
CA LEU A 240 7.45 -19.25 3.39
C LEU A 240 7.02 -18.48 2.14
N ALA A 241 5.81 -17.97 2.10
CA ALA A 241 5.37 -17.06 1.06
C ALA A 241 4.98 -15.72 1.65
N ALA A 242 5.16 -14.63 0.93
CA ALA A 242 4.74 -13.31 1.35
C ALA A 242 3.79 -12.68 0.31
N THR A 243 2.80 -11.93 0.80
CA THR A 243 1.87 -11.17 -0.02
C THR A 243 1.44 -9.89 0.66
N ASN A 244 1.14 -8.87 -0.14
CA ASN A 244 0.47 -7.65 0.32
C ASN A 244 -1.06 -7.76 0.18
N PHE A 245 -1.56 -8.65 -0.69
CA PHE A 245 -2.98 -8.77 -1.05
C PHE A 245 -3.47 -10.21 -0.88
N GLN A 246 -3.86 -10.57 0.34
CA GLN A 246 -4.32 -11.93 0.67
C GLN A 246 -5.53 -12.36 -0.19
N ASP A 247 -6.44 -11.44 -0.48
CA ASP A 247 -7.68 -11.74 -1.20
C ASP A 247 -7.46 -12.09 -2.68
N ASN A 248 -6.30 -11.71 -3.22
CA ASN A 248 -5.92 -12.02 -4.61
C ASN A 248 -5.34 -13.43 -4.77
N ILE A 249 -5.06 -14.15 -3.68
CA ILE A 249 -4.46 -15.48 -3.73
C ILE A 249 -5.52 -16.55 -4.04
N ASP A 250 -5.17 -17.49 -4.93
CA ASP A 250 -6.01 -18.65 -5.20
C ASP A 250 -6.28 -19.46 -3.93
N LYS A 251 -7.55 -19.67 -3.64
CA LYS A 251 -8.01 -20.46 -2.49
C LYS A 251 -7.41 -21.88 -2.46
N ALA A 252 -7.00 -22.42 -3.60
CA ALA A 252 -6.33 -23.72 -3.66
C ALA A 252 -4.97 -23.73 -2.98
N LEU A 253 -4.23 -22.60 -2.99
CA LEU A 253 -2.95 -22.47 -2.28
C LEU A 253 -3.12 -22.42 -0.76
N LEU A 254 -4.29 -21.97 -0.29
CA LEU A 254 -4.61 -21.77 1.13
C LEU A 254 -5.25 -23.00 1.81
N ARG A 255 -5.25 -24.17 1.14
CA ARG A 255 -5.80 -25.41 1.70
C ARG A 255 -4.77 -26.09 2.63
N GLU A 256 -5.31 -26.97 3.50
CA GLU A 256 -4.51 -27.82 4.39
C GLU A 256 -3.43 -28.60 3.62
N GLY A 257 -2.24 -28.68 4.19
CA GLY A 257 -1.07 -29.32 3.57
C GLY A 257 -0.29 -28.42 2.59
N ARG A 258 -0.71 -27.18 2.39
CA ARG A 258 -0.05 -26.15 1.55
C ARG A 258 0.30 -24.94 2.40
N PHE A 259 -0.26 -23.75 2.13
CA PHE A 259 -0.14 -22.59 3.01
C PHE A 259 -1.28 -22.58 4.04
N ASP A 260 -1.26 -23.54 4.93
CA ASP A 260 -2.26 -23.75 5.97
C ASP A 260 -2.08 -22.83 7.18
N ARG A 261 -0.88 -22.31 7.39
CA ARG A 261 -0.57 -21.29 8.38
C ARG A 261 -0.51 -19.91 7.75
N LYS A 262 -1.22 -18.97 8.36
CA LYS A 262 -1.19 -17.55 7.96
C LYS A 262 -0.72 -16.73 9.15
N ILE A 263 0.29 -15.92 8.93
CA ILE A 263 0.83 -15.00 9.93
C ILE A 263 0.63 -13.59 9.41
N ALA A 264 -0.23 -12.84 10.08
CA ALA A 264 -0.44 -11.44 9.77
C ALA A 264 0.69 -10.61 10.42
N ILE A 265 1.30 -9.75 9.64
CA ILE A 265 2.30 -8.79 10.10
C ILE A 265 1.65 -7.42 9.98
N GLU A 266 1.18 -6.93 11.11
CA GLU A 266 0.48 -5.66 11.21
C GLU A 266 1.44 -4.47 11.19
N MET A 267 0.89 -3.28 10.97
CA MET A 267 1.65 -2.03 11.12
C MET A 267 2.04 -1.84 12.58
N PRO A 268 3.22 -1.25 12.85
CA PRO A 268 3.71 -1.13 14.21
C PRO A 268 2.86 -0.16 15.04
N ASP A 269 2.49 -0.59 16.25
CA ASP A 269 1.89 0.25 17.29
C ASP A 269 2.91 1.28 17.81
N LEU A 270 2.51 2.14 18.73
CA LEU A 270 3.38 3.17 19.31
C LEU A 270 4.63 2.57 19.97
N SER A 271 4.47 1.45 20.67
CA SER A 271 5.57 0.76 21.36
C SER A 271 6.58 0.21 20.36
N ALA A 272 6.10 -0.47 19.34
CA ALA A 272 6.91 -1.00 18.27
C ALA A 272 7.63 0.10 17.47
N ARG A 273 6.97 1.25 17.23
CA ARG A 273 7.61 2.39 16.57
C ARG A 273 8.75 2.97 17.41
N ARG A 274 8.59 3.07 18.75
CA ARG A 274 9.67 3.48 19.66
C ARG A 274 10.87 2.56 19.57
N GLU A 275 10.63 1.25 19.61
CA GLU A 275 11.69 0.24 19.45
C GLU A 275 12.37 0.34 18.09
N LEU A 276 11.61 0.53 17.00
CA LEU A 276 12.13 0.68 15.64
C LEU A 276 13.00 1.94 15.51
N PHE A 277 12.53 3.09 15.96
CA PHE A 277 13.33 4.31 15.94
C PHE A 277 14.61 4.15 16.78
N GLN A 278 14.51 3.60 17.97
CA GLN A 278 15.67 3.34 18.81
C GLN A 278 16.68 2.41 18.11
N HIS A 279 16.21 1.34 17.47
CA HIS A 279 17.05 0.41 16.73
C HIS A 279 17.80 1.08 15.58
N TYR A 280 17.13 1.91 14.77
CA TYR A 280 17.78 2.59 13.65
C TYR A 280 18.65 3.78 14.10
N LEU A 281 18.24 4.53 15.12
CA LEU A 281 19.04 5.61 15.69
C LEU A 281 20.35 5.11 16.29
N ASN A 282 20.37 3.91 16.89
CA ASN A 282 21.59 3.29 17.40
C ASN A 282 22.62 2.95 16.30
N ARG A 283 22.21 2.91 15.04
CA ARG A 283 23.08 2.67 13.88
C ARG A 283 23.64 3.97 13.28
N VAL A 284 23.15 5.12 13.71
CA VAL A 284 23.52 6.44 13.22
C VAL A 284 24.22 7.23 14.31
N CYS A 285 25.10 8.15 13.94
CA CYS A 285 25.83 8.98 14.86
C CYS A 285 24.94 10.14 15.37
N THR A 286 24.38 9.98 16.57
CA THR A 286 23.52 10.98 17.23
C THR A 286 24.18 11.66 18.43
N GLY A 287 25.36 11.16 18.83
CA GLY A 287 26.04 11.58 20.06
C GLY A 287 25.60 10.86 21.32
N ASP A 288 24.71 9.87 21.23
CA ASP A 288 24.34 8.99 22.35
C ASP A 288 25.49 7.98 22.60
N PRO A 289 25.99 7.87 23.84
CA PRO A 289 27.03 6.89 24.21
C PRO A 289 26.64 5.43 23.96
N ASN A 290 25.33 5.12 23.97
CA ASN A 290 24.80 3.79 23.72
C ASN A 290 24.54 3.50 22.22
N GLY A 291 24.78 4.50 21.35
CA GLY A 291 24.62 4.39 19.92
C GLY A 291 25.93 4.11 19.18
N ARG A 292 25.98 4.51 17.89
CA ARG A 292 27.19 4.42 17.08
C ARG A 292 28.24 5.44 17.56
N THR A 293 29.34 4.95 18.14
CA THR A 293 30.39 5.78 18.75
C THR A 293 31.66 5.89 17.89
N LYS A 294 31.79 5.08 16.85
CA LYS A 294 32.95 5.04 15.94
C LYS A 294 32.52 5.12 14.49
N ASP A 295 33.35 5.76 13.66
CA ASP A 295 33.18 5.74 12.20
C ASP A 295 33.64 4.39 11.59
N GLU A 296 33.62 4.28 10.27
CA GLU A 296 34.06 3.07 9.56
C GLU A 296 35.56 2.83 9.68
N ASP A 297 36.33 3.88 9.91
CA ASP A 297 37.79 3.84 10.12
C ASP A 297 38.18 3.59 11.58
N GLY A 298 37.18 3.38 12.48
CA GLY A 298 37.40 3.11 13.90
C GLY A 298 37.74 4.33 14.75
N LYS A 299 37.66 5.55 14.20
CA LYS A 299 37.90 6.80 14.90
C LYS A 299 36.71 7.14 15.79
N GLU A 300 36.97 7.55 17.03
CA GLU A 300 35.92 7.97 17.95
C GLU A 300 35.21 9.24 17.44
N LEU A 301 33.90 9.16 17.39
CA LEU A 301 33.02 10.26 17.01
C LEU A 301 32.77 11.15 18.24
N ALA A 302 32.47 12.42 17.99
CA ALA A 302 32.14 13.35 19.07
C ALA A 302 30.91 12.83 19.85
N LEU A 303 31.13 12.54 21.13
CA LEU A 303 30.10 12.06 22.05
C LEU A 303 29.74 13.21 22.98
N ASP A 304 28.49 13.29 23.32
CA ASP A 304 27.89 14.16 24.34
C ASP A 304 27.08 15.34 23.81
N THR A 305 25.87 15.01 23.38
CA THR A 305 24.79 16.01 23.18
C THR A 305 23.82 16.06 24.37
N GLY A 306 23.99 15.18 25.37
CA GLY A 306 23.04 15.02 26.48
C GLY A 306 21.65 14.49 26.08
N VAL A 307 21.49 14.10 24.80
CA VAL A 307 20.21 13.58 24.25
C VAL A 307 20.35 12.09 24.01
N SER A 308 19.53 11.31 24.70
CA SER A 308 19.46 9.86 24.52
C SER A 308 18.66 9.48 23.27
N ASN A 309 19.13 8.47 22.53
CA ASN A 309 18.41 7.88 21.41
C ASN A 309 16.99 7.42 21.79
N LYS A 310 16.81 6.99 23.04
CA LYS A 310 15.48 6.64 23.56
C LYS A 310 14.55 7.86 23.59
N ALA A 311 15.02 9.02 24.07
CA ALA A 311 14.21 10.23 24.10
C ALA A 311 13.87 10.75 22.70
N LEU A 312 14.80 10.62 21.74
CA LEU A 312 14.54 10.92 20.33
C LEU A 312 13.52 9.97 19.73
N ALA A 313 13.66 8.67 20.00
CA ALA A 313 12.73 7.64 19.53
C ALA A 313 11.31 7.85 20.08
N ASP A 314 11.16 8.19 21.35
CA ASP A 314 9.86 8.49 21.95
C ASP A 314 9.18 9.68 21.24
N GLN A 315 9.92 10.78 21.02
CA GLN A 315 9.37 11.95 20.34
C GLN A 315 9.00 11.67 18.87
N LEU A 316 9.84 10.94 18.14
CA LEU A 316 9.59 10.60 16.75
C LEU A 316 8.42 9.63 16.61
N ALA A 317 8.31 8.64 17.49
CA ALA A 317 7.23 7.65 17.45
C ALA A 317 5.85 8.30 17.67
N ASP A 318 5.77 9.29 18.58
CA ASP A 318 4.54 10.04 18.81
C ASP A 318 4.11 10.86 17.57
N LEU A 319 5.09 11.34 16.76
CA LEU A 319 4.85 12.13 15.54
C LEU A 319 4.60 11.26 14.29
N THR A 320 4.72 9.94 14.37
CA THR A 320 4.72 9.05 13.20
C THR A 320 3.68 7.93 13.28
N PRO A 321 2.39 8.25 13.53
CA PRO A 321 1.36 7.23 13.53
C PRO A 321 1.21 6.60 12.13
N GLY A 322 1.02 5.28 12.08
CA GLY A 322 0.78 4.55 10.84
C GLY A 322 1.99 4.41 9.89
N LEU A 323 3.22 4.71 10.34
CA LEU A 323 4.41 4.51 9.52
C LEU A 323 4.85 3.04 9.53
N SER A 324 5.21 2.55 8.34
CA SER A 324 5.80 1.23 8.21
C SER A 324 7.25 1.20 8.73
N PRO A 325 7.76 0.04 9.17
CA PRO A 325 9.16 -0.14 9.56
C PRO A 325 10.16 0.31 8.49
N ALA A 326 9.85 0.09 7.22
CA ALA A 326 10.67 0.53 6.09
C ALA A 326 10.72 2.06 6.00
N THR A 327 9.59 2.74 6.20
CA THR A 327 9.53 4.20 6.20
C THR A 327 10.31 4.79 7.37
N VAL A 328 10.23 4.19 8.57
CA VAL A 328 11.02 4.59 9.75
C VAL A 328 12.53 4.51 9.43
N ALA A 329 12.98 3.40 8.83
CA ALA A 329 14.37 3.25 8.39
C ALA A 329 14.77 4.33 7.39
N THR A 330 13.90 4.63 6.42
CA THR A 330 14.13 5.67 5.41
C THR A 330 14.28 7.05 6.03
N VAL A 331 13.43 7.42 7.00
CA VAL A 331 13.49 8.72 7.70
C VAL A 331 14.83 8.89 8.41
N VAL A 332 15.27 7.88 9.17
CA VAL A 332 16.56 7.96 9.90
C VAL A 332 17.73 8.02 8.93
N ASN A 333 17.70 7.24 7.84
CA ASN A 333 18.75 7.27 6.82
C ASN A 333 18.80 8.60 6.06
N GLU A 334 17.64 9.17 5.70
CA GLU A 334 17.57 10.48 5.01
C GLU A 334 18.11 11.61 5.91
N ALA A 335 17.82 11.56 7.23
CA ALA A 335 18.38 12.51 8.19
C ALA A 335 19.92 12.41 8.24
N ALA A 336 20.46 11.20 8.26
CA ALA A 336 21.89 10.97 8.25
C ALA A 336 22.55 11.47 6.97
N LEU A 337 21.93 11.20 5.81
CA LEU A 337 22.40 11.67 4.50
C LEU A 337 22.42 13.20 4.42
N GLN A 338 21.33 13.86 4.85
CA GLN A 338 21.25 15.33 4.83
C GLN A 338 22.26 15.97 5.78
N SER A 339 22.44 15.40 6.98
CA SER A 339 23.46 15.86 7.92
C SER A 339 24.88 15.71 7.36
N GLY A 340 25.15 14.58 6.67
CA GLY A 340 26.43 14.36 5.98
C GLY A 340 26.69 15.37 4.85
N ILE A 341 25.68 15.64 4.01
CA ILE A 341 25.76 16.66 2.94
C ILE A 341 26.01 18.06 3.53
N ALA A 342 25.39 18.36 4.67
CA ALA A 342 25.62 19.64 5.38
C ALA A 342 26.94 19.71 6.16
N GLY A 343 27.78 18.65 6.16
CA GLY A 343 29.01 18.57 6.88
C GLY A 343 28.85 18.58 8.42
N LYS A 344 27.70 18.18 8.94
CA LYS A 344 27.46 18.11 10.38
C LYS A 344 28.10 16.85 10.96
N PRO A 345 28.70 16.92 12.17
CA PRO A 345 29.32 15.76 12.80
C PRO A 345 28.29 14.77 13.38
N LEU A 346 27.08 15.23 13.69
CA LEU A 346 26.04 14.48 14.37
C LEU A 346 24.68 14.74 13.74
N VAL A 347 23.81 13.74 13.78
CA VAL A 347 22.40 13.86 13.43
C VAL A 347 21.62 14.34 14.66
N GLN A 348 20.93 15.46 14.53
CA GLN A 348 20.17 16.08 15.60
C GLN A 348 18.65 15.98 15.37
N LEU A 349 17.85 16.24 16.41
CA LEU A 349 16.38 16.22 16.31
C LEU A 349 15.83 17.08 15.15
N PRO A 350 16.33 18.32 14.89
CA PRO A 350 15.84 19.11 13.75
C PRO A 350 16.07 18.41 12.40
N ASP A 351 17.17 17.68 12.23
CA ASP A 351 17.48 16.95 10.99
C ASP A 351 16.52 15.77 10.80
N LEU A 352 16.20 15.07 11.90
CA LEU A 352 15.23 13.97 11.91
C LEU A 352 13.80 14.45 11.60
N LEU A 353 13.40 15.59 12.16
CA LEU A 353 12.10 16.20 11.88
C LEU A 353 12.00 16.69 10.43
N GLU A 354 13.07 17.27 9.88
CA GLU A 354 13.09 17.68 8.48
C GLU A 354 13.04 16.48 7.53
N ALA A 355 13.78 15.42 7.83
CA ALA A 355 13.75 14.17 7.08
C ALA A 355 12.36 13.51 7.15
N LEU A 356 11.73 13.54 8.31
CA LEU A 356 10.35 13.06 8.49
C LEU A 356 9.38 13.81 7.59
N ASP A 357 9.40 15.13 7.64
CA ASP A 357 8.56 15.97 6.79
C ASP A 357 8.83 15.74 5.29
N ASN A 358 10.10 15.60 4.90
CA ASN A 358 10.47 15.34 3.51
C ASN A 358 9.99 13.97 3.02
N THR A 359 9.98 12.97 3.90
CA THR A 359 9.52 11.63 3.58
C THR A 359 7.99 11.56 3.47
N LEU A 360 7.26 12.25 4.36
CA LEU A 360 5.80 12.21 4.40
C LEU A 360 5.16 13.15 3.37
N MET A 361 5.66 14.38 3.25
CA MET A 361 5.03 15.45 2.47
C MET A 361 5.83 15.86 1.23
N GLY A 362 7.04 15.30 1.05
CA GLY A 362 7.96 15.71 0.00
C GLY A 362 8.84 16.89 0.38
N ARG A 363 9.79 17.22 -0.50
CA ARG A 363 10.78 18.28 -0.27
C ARG A 363 10.15 19.67 -0.28
N LYS A 364 10.73 20.59 0.48
CA LYS A 364 10.33 22.01 0.50
C LYS A 364 10.47 22.62 -0.89
N HIS A 365 9.44 23.33 -1.35
CA HIS A 365 9.51 24.11 -2.58
C HIS A 365 10.34 25.38 -2.37
N ARG A 366 11.20 25.69 -3.34
CA ARG A 366 11.98 26.94 -3.34
C ARG A 366 11.13 28.18 -3.73
N ASN A 367 9.96 27.97 -4.33
CA ASN A 367 9.11 29.06 -4.77
C ASN A 367 8.55 29.82 -3.56
N ARG A 368 8.80 31.12 -3.52
CA ARG A 368 8.24 32.00 -2.50
C ARG A 368 6.75 32.21 -2.79
N GLN A 369 5.91 31.80 -1.87
CA GLN A 369 4.50 32.17 -1.93
C GLN A 369 4.32 33.68 -1.83
N SER A 370 3.32 34.24 -2.51
CA SER A 370 2.92 35.61 -2.24
C SER A 370 2.35 35.74 -0.83
N ASP A 371 2.50 36.89 -0.20
CA ASP A 371 2.00 37.12 1.17
C ASP A 371 0.49 36.85 1.28
N GLN A 372 -0.26 37.15 0.23
CA GLN A 372 -1.70 36.90 0.17
C GLN A 372 -1.98 35.38 0.14
N SER A 373 -1.24 34.63 -0.66
CA SER A 373 -1.37 33.17 -0.72
C SER A 373 -0.97 32.52 0.61
N ALA A 374 0.14 32.95 1.20
CA ALA A 374 0.59 32.46 2.50
C ALA A 374 -0.43 32.72 3.62
N ARG A 375 -1.08 33.90 3.61
CA ARG A 375 -2.15 34.23 4.56
C ARG A 375 -3.38 33.37 4.37
N ARG A 376 -3.79 33.09 3.12
CA ARG A 376 -4.92 32.18 2.83
C ARG A 376 -4.61 30.75 3.29
N THR A 377 -3.43 30.23 2.99
CA THR A 377 -2.98 28.92 3.49
C THR A 377 -2.98 28.88 5.01
N ALA A 378 -2.46 29.93 5.67
CA ALA A 378 -2.45 30.00 7.12
C ALA A 378 -3.87 30.00 7.74
N LEU A 379 -4.82 30.67 7.10
CA LEU A 379 -6.23 30.66 7.51
C LEU A 379 -6.85 29.27 7.36
N HIS A 380 -6.57 28.61 6.23
CA HIS A 380 -7.06 27.27 5.93
C HIS A 380 -6.56 26.25 6.97
N GLU A 381 -5.24 26.20 7.20
CA GLU A 381 -4.63 25.29 8.20
C GLU A 381 -5.06 25.63 9.63
N ALA A 382 -5.21 26.93 9.96
CA ALA A 382 -5.75 27.34 11.25
C ALA A 382 -7.18 26.88 11.45
N GLY A 383 -7.98 26.79 10.38
CA GLY A 383 -9.34 26.24 10.41
C GLY A 383 -9.38 24.77 10.80
N HIS A 384 -8.57 23.94 10.15
CA HIS A 384 -8.42 22.53 10.50
C HIS A 384 -7.94 22.35 11.93
N ALA A 385 -6.94 23.12 12.33
CA ALA A 385 -6.37 23.03 13.67
C ALA A 385 -7.38 23.47 14.75
N LEU A 386 -8.13 24.55 14.52
CA LEU A 386 -9.10 25.04 15.50
C LEU A 386 -10.27 24.06 15.69
N THR A 387 -10.82 23.54 14.59
CA THR A 387 -11.89 22.54 14.67
C THR A 387 -11.42 21.27 15.38
N ALA A 388 -10.22 20.78 15.06
CA ALA A 388 -9.62 19.62 15.76
C ALA A 388 -9.32 19.91 17.24
N TRP A 389 -8.92 21.14 17.58
CA TRP A 389 -8.66 21.54 18.97
C TRP A 389 -9.94 21.61 19.80
N MET A 390 -11.02 22.14 19.21
CA MET A 390 -12.31 22.29 19.89
C MET A 390 -13.13 21.00 19.99
N LEU A 391 -12.74 19.94 19.27
CA LEU A 391 -13.42 18.65 19.29
C LEU A 391 -12.54 17.61 20.02
N PRO A 392 -12.69 17.38 21.33
CA PRO A 392 -11.85 16.48 22.12
C PRO A 392 -11.96 15.02 21.68
N ILE A 393 -13.03 14.64 20.99
CA ILE A 393 -13.27 13.32 20.41
C ILE A 393 -12.33 13.00 19.22
N VAL A 394 -11.80 14.04 18.56
CA VAL A 394 -10.88 13.88 17.44
C VAL A 394 -9.44 13.82 17.93
N GLN A 395 -8.57 13.21 17.16
CA GLN A 395 -7.16 13.08 17.47
C GLN A 395 -6.46 14.44 17.67
N LYS A 396 -5.46 14.46 18.57
CA LYS A 396 -4.72 15.67 18.94
C LYS A 396 -3.91 16.20 17.75
N VAL A 397 -3.89 17.54 17.57
CA VAL A 397 -3.03 18.20 16.59
C VAL A 397 -1.58 18.16 17.06
N LEU A 398 -0.69 17.61 16.24
CA LEU A 398 0.74 17.47 16.52
C LEU A 398 1.55 18.64 15.99
N LYS A 399 1.27 19.03 14.74
CA LYS A 399 2.02 20.06 14.03
C LYS A 399 1.14 20.74 12.98
N ILE A 400 1.36 22.03 12.77
CA ILE A 400 0.80 22.80 11.67
C ILE A 400 1.94 23.45 10.90
N SER A 401 1.93 23.37 9.59
CA SER A 401 2.92 24.03 8.73
C SER A 401 2.27 24.68 7.53
N ILE A 402 2.74 25.88 7.20
CA ILE A 402 2.38 26.60 5.98
C ILE A 402 3.53 26.63 4.96
N THR A 403 4.53 25.80 5.17
CA THR A 403 5.64 25.62 4.24
C THR A 403 5.20 24.72 3.10
N PRO A 404 5.22 25.16 1.83
CA PRO A 404 4.83 24.33 0.70
C PRO A 404 5.76 23.12 0.54
N ARG A 405 5.17 21.92 0.44
CA ARG A 405 5.88 20.66 0.22
C ARG A 405 5.11 19.77 -0.77
N GLY A 406 5.80 19.19 -1.74
CA GLY A 406 5.15 18.33 -2.74
C GLY A 406 3.98 19.06 -3.42
N HIS A 407 2.77 18.53 -3.32
CA HIS A 407 1.54 19.16 -3.83
C HIS A 407 0.79 20.00 -2.79
N ALA A 408 1.18 19.92 -1.51
CA ALA A 408 0.52 20.63 -0.43
C ALA A 408 1.09 22.03 -0.24
N MET A 409 0.22 23.02 -0.11
CA MET A 409 0.59 24.40 0.22
C MET A 409 0.83 24.60 1.73
N GLY A 410 0.18 23.79 2.56
CA GLY A 410 0.32 23.67 4.00
C GLY A 410 -0.19 22.31 4.44
N TYR A 411 -0.07 21.97 5.72
CA TYR A 411 -0.65 20.77 6.30
C TYR A 411 -0.84 20.90 7.79
N THR A 412 -1.87 20.25 8.29
CA THR A 412 -2.16 20.07 9.71
C THR A 412 -2.05 18.60 10.06
N GLN A 413 -0.99 18.23 10.78
CA GLN A 413 -0.76 16.85 11.21
C GLN A 413 -1.48 16.58 12.51
N ARG A 414 -2.25 15.48 12.56
CA ARG A 414 -2.90 14.96 13.77
C ARG A 414 -2.24 13.65 14.21
N ALA A 415 -2.38 13.31 15.49
CA ALA A 415 -2.04 11.98 15.96
C ALA A 415 -2.87 10.93 15.19
N GLY A 416 -2.30 9.75 14.94
CA GLY A 416 -3.07 8.68 14.29
C GLY A 416 -4.03 8.03 15.26
N THR A 417 -5.13 7.49 14.76
CA THR A 417 -5.92 6.51 15.48
C THR A 417 -5.08 5.24 15.66
N GLU A 418 -4.96 4.72 16.88
CA GLU A 418 -4.40 3.39 17.05
C GLU A 418 -5.36 2.36 16.43
N PHE A 419 -4.83 1.27 15.90
CA PHE A 419 -5.57 0.25 15.11
C PHE A 419 -6.77 -0.36 15.84
N HIS A 420 -6.92 -0.12 17.15
CA HIS A 420 -7.97 -0.70 18.00
C HIS A 420 -9.07 0.28 18.41
N GLU A 421 -9.03 1.54 17.95
CA GLU A 421 -10.11 2.47 18.25
C GLU A 421 -11.30 2.24 17.31
N TYR A 422 -12.46 1.98 17.90
CA TYR A 422 -13.70 1.85 17.13
C TYR A 422 -14.11 3.19 16.51
N GLN A 423 -14.33 3.19 15.22
CA GLN A 423 -14.94 4.32 14.52
C GLN A 423 -16.44 4.32 14.78
N THR A 424 -16.94 5.33 15.47
CA THR A 424 -18.36 5.53 15.75
C THR A 424 -18.94 6.61 14.85
N ASN A 425 -20.28 6.70 14.77
CA ASN A 425 -20.94 7.80 14.05
C ASN A 425 -20.44 9.18 14.51
N ALA A 426 -20.22 9.35 15.81
CA ALA A 426 -19.75 10.59 16.39
C ALA A 426 -18.30 10.92 15.99
N THR A 427 -17.40 9.93 16.01
CA THR A 427 -16.00 10.12 15.60
C THR A 427 -15.88 10.44 14.13
N LEU A 428 -16.59 9.71 13.26
CA LEU A 428 -16.61 9.97 11.83
C LEU A 428 -17.19 11.35 11.50
N PHE A 429 -18.28 11.76 12.18
CA PHE A 429 -18.85 13.08 12.02
C PHE A 429 -17.87 14.19 12.44
N ALA A 430 -17.22 14.03 13.60
CA ALA A 430 -16.22 14.99 14.07
C ALA A 430 -15.00 15.07 13.13
N ASP A 431 -14.57 13.97 12.53
CA ASP A 431 -13.52 13.97 11.51
C ASP A 431 -13.94 14.75 10.26
N MET A 432 -15.20 14.59 9.80
CA MET A 432 -15.73 15.38 8.69
C MET A 432 -15.77 16.88 9.04
N VAL A 433 -16.14 17.26 10.27
CA VAL A 433 -16.10 18.66 10.72
C VAL A 433 -14.68 19.23 10.63
N VAL A 434 -13.67 18.43 11.01
CA VAL A 434 -12.27 18.87 10.90
C VAL A 434 -11.82 18.97 9.45
N MET A 435 -12.15 17.99 8.59
CA MET A 435 -11.83 18.05 7.15
C MET A 435 -12.44 19.29 6.47
N LEU A 436 -13.62 19.71 6.88
CA LEU A 436 -14.29 20.90 6.34
C LEU A 436 -13.86 22.21 7.02
N GLY A 437 -13.05 22.13 8.08
CA GLY A 437 -12.59 23.27 8.88
C GLY A 437 -11.82 24.32 8.09
N GLY A 438 -10.93 23.87 7.16
CA GLY A 438 -10.15 24.79 6.32
C GLY A 438 -11.04 25.65 5.42
N ARG A 439 -11.98 25.01 4.70
CA ARG A 439 -12.97 25.71 3.86
C ARG A 439 -13.86 26.67 4.66
N ALA A 440 -14.34 26.21 5.82
CA ALA A 440 -15.16 27.03 6.70
C ALA A 440 -14.41 28.28 7.23
N ALA A 441 -13.09 28.16 7.47
CA ALA A 441 -12.27 29.30 7.85
C ALA A 441 -12.12 30.32 6.72
N GLU A 442 -11.90 29.88 5.48
CA GLU A 442 -11.85 30.75 4.33
C GLU A 442 -13.21 31.49 4.15
N GLU A 443 -14.32 30.79 4.23
CA GLU A 443 -15.66 31.36 4.11
C GLU A 443 -15.95 32.42 5.18
N VAL A 444 -15.69 32.13 6.45
CA VAL A 444 -16.01 33.01 7.57
C VAL A 444 -15.09 34.24 7.67
N MET A 445 -13.80 34.08 7.31
CA MET A 445 -12.77 35.11 7.49
C MET A 445 -12.49 35.91 6.23
N LEU A 446 -12.67 35.33 5.03
CA LEU A 446 -12.42 36.00 3.76
C LEU A 446 -13.70 36.29 2.96
N GLY A 447 -14.81 35.61 3.28
CA GLY A 447 -16.07 35.71 2.50
C GLY A 447 -15.97 35.03 1.12
N ASP A 448 -14.91 34.25 0.86
CA ASP A 448 -14.62 33.60 -0.40
C ASP A 448 -13.90 32.27 -0.13
N VAL A 449 -14.10 31.26 -1.00
CA VAL A 449 -13.55 29.92 -0.88
C VAL A 449 -12.64 29.61 -2.04
N SER A 450 -11.57 28.85 -1.78
CA SER A 450 -10.61 28.43 -2.80
C SER A 450 -10.81 26.97 -3.22
N ALA A 451 -10.22 26.62 -4.37
CA ALA A 451 -10.14 25.21 -4.82
C ALA A 451 -9.17 24.37 -3.96
N GLY A 452 -8.41 24.97 -3.04
CA GLY A 452 -7.45 24.29 -2.18
C GLY A 452 -8.09 23.23 -1.25
N ALA A 453 -9.39 23.37 -0.95
CA ALA A 453 -10.15 22.40 -0.16
C ALA A 453 -10.65 21.19 -0.96
N MET A 454 -10.19 20.96 -2.20
CA MET A 454 -10.67 19.85 -3.04
C MET A 454 -10.41 18.48 -2.40
N ASP A 455 -9.20 18.24 -1.93
CA ASP A 455 -8.81 16.96 -1.32
C ASP A 455 -9.57 16.71 0.00
N ASP A 456 -9.79 17.77 0.79
CA ASP A 456 -10.56 17.68 2.03
C ASP A 456 -12.02 17.34 1.78
N LEU A 457 -12.63 17.98 0.75
CA LEU A 457 -14.00 17.68 0.33
C LEU A 457 -14.12 16.25 -0.19
N GLN A 458 -13.14 15.77 -0.97
CA GLN A 458 -13.14 14.40 -1.47
C GLN A 458 -13.06 13.40 -0.31
N ARG A 459 -12.13 13.59 0.62
CA ARG A 459 -11.98 12.72 1.81
C ARG A 459 -13.23 12.74 2.68
N ALA A 460 -13.80 13.91 2.93
CA ALA A 460 -15.03 14.02 3.71
C ALA A 460 -16.20 13.29 3.02
N THR A 461 -16.31 13.40 1.69
CA THR A 461 -17.32 12.70 0.90
C THR A 461 -17.13 11.18 0.96
N ASP A 462 -15.89 10.69 0.83
CA ASP A 462 -15.57 9.26 0.93
C ASP A 462 -15.95 8.70 2.31
N VAL A 463 -15.68 9.45 3.39
CA VAL A 463 -16.07 9.05 4.76
C VAL A 463 -17.60 9.02 4.88
N ALA A 464 -18.31 10.04 4.40
CA ALA A 464 -19.77 10.09 4.46
C ALA A 464 -20.41 8.94 3.68
N LEU A 465 -19.93 8.65 2.45
CA LEU A 465 -20.45 7.55 1.64
C LEU A 465 -20.13 6.17 2.25
N LYS A 466 -18.94 5.97 2.82
CA LYS A 466 -18.60 4.74 3.55
C LYS A 466 -19.51 4.54 4.75
N GLN A 467 -19.79 5.62 5.50
CA GLN A 467 -20.69 5.58 6.65
C GLN A 467 -22.12 5.14 6.25
N MET A 468 -22.61 5.62 5.11
CA MET A 468 -23.95 5.29 4.59
C MET A 468 -24.00 3.88 3.96
N LEU A 469 -23.01 3.52 3.15
CA LEU A 469 -23.05 2.34 2.29
C LEU A 469 -22.32 1.13 2.87
N ALA A 470 -21.11 1.32 3.44
CA ALA A 470 -20.28 0.22 3.90
C ALA A 470 -20.55 -0.16 5.36
N PHE A 471 -20.71 0.85 6.22
CA PHE A 471 -20.86 0.62 7.66
C PHE A 471 -22.31 0.41 8.10
N GLY A 472 -23.30 0.68 7.22
CA GLY A 472 -24.71 0.55 7.55
C GLY A 472 -25.14 1.46 8.72
N MET A 473 -24.52 2.65 8.81
CA MET A 473 -24.72 3.58 9.93
C MET A 473 -25.80 4.63 9.66
N SER A 474 -26.58 4.49 8.60
CA SER A 474 -27.74 5.34 8.33
C SER A 474 -29.03 4.60 8.58
N PRO A 475 -29.97 5.18 9.34
CA PRO A 475 -31.30 4.59 9.52
C PRO A 475 -32.08 4.46 8.23
N HIS A 476 -31.85 5.33 7.23
CA HIS A 476 -32.57 5.37 5.95
C HIS A 476 -32.06 4.30 4.96
N THR A 477 -30.76 3.97 4.97
CA THR A 477 -30.20 2.89 4.16
C THR A 477 -30.30 1.54 4.87
N GLY A 478 -30.58 1.53 6.18
CA GLY A 478 -30.74 0.35 7.01
C GLY A 478 -29.43 -0.37 7.29
N LEU A 479 -29.53 -1.64 7.70
CA LEU A 479 -28.39 -2.48 8.07
C LEU A 479 -27.74 -3.18 6.86
N LEU A 480 -27.88 -2.62 5.67
CA LEU A 480 -27.23 -3.15 4.48
C LEU A 480 -25.78 -2.63 4.41
N SER A 481 -24.85 -3.55 4.14
CA SER A 481 -23.45 -3.22 3.92
C SER A 481 -23.06 -3.56 2.49
N TYR A 482 -22.58 -2.58 1.76
CA TYR A 482 -22.06 -2.75 0.41
C TYR A 482 -20.53 -2.74 0.45
N HIS A 483 -19.91 -3.76 -0.17
CA HIS A 483 -18.45 -3.89 -0.13
C HIS A 483 -17.79 -2.67 -0.80
N PRO A 484 -16.72 -2.09 -0.21
CA PRO A 484 -16.06 -0.90 -0.75
C PRO A 484 -15.61 -1.04 -2.21
N ASP A 485 -15.21 -2.25 -2.64
CA ASP A 485 -14.80 -2.53 -4.02
C ASP A 485 -15.93 -2.35 -5.04
N TYR A 486 -17.19 -2.48 -4.62
CA TYR A 486 -18.33 -2.20 -5.49
C TYR A 486 -18.55 -0.70 -5.70
N ILE A 487 -18.08 0.13 -4.75
CA ILE A 487 -18.19 1.60 -4.81
C ILE A 487 -17.07 2.17 -5.71
N GLN A 488 -15.88 1.56 -5.71
CA GLN A 488 -14.71 2.05 -6.46
C GLN A 488 -14.57 1.47 -7.88
N ALA A 489 -15.18 0.34 -8.16
CA ALA A 489 -14.82 -0.46 -9.34
C ALA A 489 -15.35 0.09 -10.67
N GLY A 490 -16.21 1.10 -10.73
CA GLY A 490 -16.77 1.61 -12.01
C GLY A 490 -17.33 0.50 -12.92
N ARG A 491 -17.63 -0.67 -12.36
CA ARG A 491 -18.11 -1.84 -13.12
C ARG A 491 -19.62 -1.76 -13.26
N ASP A 492 -20.11 -2.13 -14.45
CA ASP A 492 -21.50 -2.10 -14.87
C ASP A 492 -22.49 -2.95 -14.01
N PHE A 493 -22.03 -3.51 -12.89
CA PHE A 493 -22.86 -4.23 -11.93
C PHE A 493 -22.89 -3.46 -10.60
N THR A 494 -23.73 -2.42 -10.54
CA THR A 494 -24.15 -1.86 -9.27
C THR A 494 -25.03 -2.91 -8.57
N THR A 495 -24.54 -3.44 -7.45
CA THR A 495 -25.28 -4.40 -6.61
C THR A 495 -26.48 -3.77 -5.90
N PHE A 496 -26.68 -2.47 -6.06
CA PHE A 496 -27.78 -1.69 -5.48
C PHE A 496 -28.51 -0.89 -6.58
N SER A 497 -29.78 -0.63 -6.34
CA SER A 497 -30.60 0.11 -7.28
C SER A 497 -30.18 1.59 -7.34
N ASN A 498 -30.43 2.25 -8.48
CA ASN A 498 -30.19 3.68 -8.61
C ASN A 498 -30.91 4.51 -7.52
N GLU A 499 -32.06 4.03 -7.04
CA GLU A 499 -32.80 4.67 -5.94
C GLU A 499 -32.05 4.56 -4.60
N ALA A 500 -31.47 3.40 -4.31
CA ALA A 500 -30.67 3.20 -3.09
C ALA A 500 -29.40 4.07 -3.11
N GLN A 501 -28.74 4.17 -4.26
CA GLN A 501 -27.61 5.06 -4.45
C GLN A 501 -28.00 6.53 -4.24
N TYR A 502 -29.05 6.97 -4.88
CA TYR A 502 -29.54 8.36 -4.74
C TYR A 502 -29.89 8.70 -3.28
N ARG A 503 -30.54 7.77 -2.56
CA ARG A 503 -30.83 7.96 -1.13
C ARG A 503 -29.56 8.09 -0.31
N ALA A 504 -28.56 7.22 -0.54
CA ALA A 504 -27.28 7.28 0.17
C ALA A 504 -26.52 8.60 -0.11
N GLU A 505 -26.51 9.05 -1.37
CA GLU A 505 -25.92 10.34 -1.76
C GLU A 505 -26.63 11.53 -1.08
N LEU A 506 -27.97 11.50 -1.01
CA LEU A 506 -28.75 12.55 -0.35
C LEU A 506 -28.47 12.59 1.15
N GLU A 507 -28.38 11.44 1.83
CA GLU A 507 -28.05 11.38 3.25
C GLU A 507 -26.60 11.83 3.51
N ALA A 508 -25.65 11.40 2.67
CA ALA A 508 -24.27 11.88 2.74
C ALA A 508 -24.18 13.40 2.57
N GLN A 509 -24.94 13.98 1.63
CA GLN A 509 -25.01 15.42 1.43
C GLN A 509 -25.54 16.15 2.67
N LYS A 510 -26.60 15.66 3.31
CA LYS A 510 -27.14 16.24 4.56
C LYS A 510 -26.09 16.19 5.67
N LEU A 511 -25.41 15.07 5.82
CA LEU A 511 -24.38 14.87 6.84
C LEU A 511 -23.20 15.83 6.65
N LEU A 512 -22.73 15.98 5.41
CA LEU A 512 -21.67 16.93 5.05
C LEU A 512 -22.09 18.38 5.28
N ALA A 513 -23.33 18.74 4.94
CA ALA A 513 -23.86 20.09 5.19
C ALA A 513 -23.91 20.39 6.70
N ALA A 514 -24.32 19.43 7.51
CA ALA A 514 -24.34 19.58 8.97
C ALA A 514 -22.93 19.68 9.56
N ALA A 515 -21.99 18.87 9.07
CA ALA A 515 -20.59 18.94 9.46
C ALA A 515 -19.97 20.31 9.11
N HIS A 516 -20.22 20.80 7.90
CA HIS A 516 -19.78 22.13 7.47
C HIS A 516 -20.39 23.24 8.33
N SER A 517 -21.70 23.21 8.58
CA SER A 517 -22.38 24.17 9.47
C SER A 517 -21.76 24.18 10.88
N THR A 518 -21.45 22.97 11.42
CA THR A 518 -20.79 22.84 12.71
C THR A 518 -19.38 23.46 12.70
N ALA A 519 -18.61 23.24 11.63
CA ALA A 519 -17.29 23.86 11.46
C ALA A 519 -17.38 25.39 11.38
N VAL A 520 -18.31 25.91 10.60
CA VAL A 520 -18.58 27.36 10.49
C VAL A 520 -18.95 27.97 11.86
N ASP A 521 -19.76 27.29 12.64
CA ASP A 521 -20.17 27.77 13.97
C ASP A 521 -19.00 27.80 14.96
N ILE A 522 -18.13 26.75 14.96
CA ILE A 522 -16.91 26.73 15.78
C ILE A 522 -16.01 27.92 15.39
N ILE A 523 -15.75 28.11 14.12
CA ILE A 523 -14.87 29.15 13.62
C ILE A 523 -15.44 30.55 13.92
N ARG A 524 -16.73 30.74 13.72
CA ARG A 524 -17.41 32.04 13.97
C ARG A 524 -17.33 32.43 15.44
N ARG A 525 -17.43 31.47 16.37
CA ARG A 525 -17.30 31.70 17.83
C ARG A 525 -15.88 32.01 18.29
N HIS A 526 -14.87 31.59 17.51
CA HIS A 526 -13.46 31.68 17.90
C HIS A 526 -12.58 32.38 16.86
N LYS A 527 -13.12 33.43 16.19
CA LYS A 527 -12.40 34.21 15.18
C LYS A 527 -11.09 34.83 15.68
N ASP A 528 -11.10 35.30 16.93
CA ASP A 528 -9.94 35.83 17.64
C ASP A 528 -8.79 34.81 17.72
N LYS A 529 -9.09 33.56 18.04
CA LYS A 529 -8.09 32.48 18.09
C LYS A 529 -7.48 32.20 16.73
N ILE A 530 -8.26 32.23 15.65
CA ILE A 530 -7.74 32.08 14.27
C ILE A 530 -6.79 33.21 13.92
N GLU A 531 -7.12 34.46 14.23
CA GLU A 531 -6.24 35.59 13.92
C GLU A 531 -4.90 35.51 14.63
N VAL A 532 -4.90 35.10 15.90
CA VAL A 532 -3.66 34.87 16.68
C VAL A 532 -2.83 33.75 16.05
N MET A 533 -3.46 32.65 15.69
CA MET A 533 -2.80 31.51 15.03
C MET A 533 -2.21 31.89 13.68
N VAL A 534 -2.95 32.61 12.84
CA VAL A 534 -2.49 33.07 11.53
C VAL A 534 -1.25 33.95 11.65
N LYS A 535 -1.23 34.89 12.60
CA LYS A 535 -0.04 35.72 12.87
C LYS A 535 1.16 34.86 13.25
N ALA A 536 0.99 33.95 14.19
CA ALA A 536 2.04 33.04 14.62
C ALA A 536 2.56 32.14 13.48
N LEU A 537 1.65 31.63 12.61
CA LEU A 537 2.03 30.83 11.44
C LEU A 537 2.80 31.64 10.38
N LEU A 538 2.40 32.91 10.16
CA LEU A 538 3.13 33.78 9.22
C LEU A 538 4.54 34.10 9.71
N GLU A 539 4.73 34.22 11.02
CA GLU A 539 6.04 34.48 11.65
C GLU A 539 6.93 33.23 11.70
N LYS A 540 6.44 32.15 12.33
CA LYS A 540 7.22 30.94 12.60
C LYS A 540 7.21 29.91 11.47
N LYS A 541 6.23 29.98 10.53
CA LYS A 541 5.95 29.03 9.45
C LYS A 541 5.50 27.64 9.91
N GLU A 542 5.87 27.19 11.09
CA GLU A 542 5.54 25.91 11.68
C GLU A 542 5.23 26.08 13.16
N LEU A 543 4.23 25.39 13.66
CA LEU A 543 3.80 25.41 15.07
C LEU A 543 3.61 23.98 15.58
N SER A 544 4.17 23.69 16.75
CA SER A 544 4.00 22.42 17.46
C SER A 544 2.78 22.46 18.37
N THR A 545 2.38 21.29 18.90
CA THR A 545 1.32 21.17 19.91
C THR A 545 1.55 22.11 21.09
N ARG A 546 2.81 22.26 21.55
CA ARG A 546 3.15 23.14 22.67
C ARG A 546 2.91 24.62 22.34
N ASP A 547 3.25 25.05 21.12
CA ASP A 547 2.96 26.41 20.66
C ASP A 547 1.45 26.65 20.59
N ILE A 548 0.67 25.69 20.13
CA ILE A 548 -0.79 25.76 20.07
C ILE A 548 -1.39 25.89 21.48
N GLU A 549 -0.90 25.09 22.41
CA GLU A 549 -1.32 25.13 23.83
C GLU A 549 -1.02 26.48 24.49
N GLN A 550 0.10 27.09 24.15
CA GLN A 550 0.46 28.45 24.63
C GLN A 550 -0.46 29.53 24.05
N LEU A 551 -0.86 29.38 22.77
CA LEU A 551 -1.70 30.37 22.06
C LEU A 551 -3.18 30.28 22.47
N TRP A 552 -3.71 29.08 22.61
CA TRP A 552 -5.15 28.83 22.79
C TRP A 552 -5.54 28.34 24.17
N GLY A 553 -4.57 28.01 25.03
CA GLY A 553 -4.78 27.35 26.30
C GLY A 553 -4.97 25.82 26.15
N PRO A 554 -5.28 25.13 27.27
CA PRO A 554 -5.49 23.68 27.24
C PRO A 554 -6.68 23.31 26.37
N ARG A 555 -6.63 22.11 25.80
CA ARG A 555 -7.70 21.57 24.96
C ARG A 555 -9.00 21.44 25.77
N PRO A 556 -10.17 21.91 25.25
CA PRO A 556 -11.44 21.76 25.93
C PRO A 556 -11.81 20.30 26.18
N SER A 557 -12.60 20.03 27.22
CA SER A 557 -13.17 18.70 27.49
C SER A 557 -14.56 18.51 26.90
N THR A 558 -15.17 19.57 26.34
CA THR A 558 -16.48 19.57 25.68
C THR A 558 -16.34 20.13 24.26
N PRO A 559 -17.15 19.72 23.27
CA PRO A 559 -18.31 18.83 23.38
C PRO A 559 -17.93 17.36 23.65
N THR A 560 -18.83 16.64 24.32
CA THR A 560 -18.64 15.22 24.62
C THR A 560 -18.97 14.34 23.42
N VAL A 561 -18.72 13.03 23.55
CA VAL A 561 -19.15 12.04 22.54
C VAL A 561 -20.67 12.07 22.40
N GLU A 562 -21.39 12.18 23.51
CA GLU A 562 -22.85 12.26 23.55
C GLU A 562 -23.40 13.46 22.80
N ASP A 563 -22.77 14.64 22.90
CA ASP A 563 -23.16 15.84 22.16
C ASP A 563 -23.02 15.63 20.65
N MET A 564 -21.97 14.91 20.20
CA MET A 564 -21.79 14.60 18.79
C MET A 564 -22.76 13.53 18.29
N VAL A 565 -23.05 12.52 19.11
CA VAL A 565 -24.08 11.50 18.79
C VAL A 565 -25.44 12.19 18.60
N GLN A 566 -25.81 13.11 19.50
CA GLN A 566 -27.07 13.83 19.39
C GLN A 566 -27.16 14.64 18.09
N LYS A 567 -26.10 15.32 17.70
CA LYS A 567 -26.06 16.06 16.41
C LYS A 567 -26.22 15.14 15.20
N VAL A 568 -25.59 13.96 15.22
CA VAL A 568 -25.76 12.99 14.13
C VAL A 568 -27.20 12.51 14.05
N ILE A 569 -27.83 12.19 15.21
CA ILE A 569 -29.22 11.75 15.28
C ILE A 569 -30.17 12.84 14.75
N GLU A 570 -29.93 14.10 15.09
CA GLU A 570 -30.74 15.25 14.59
C GLU A 570 -30.72 15.35 13.05
N VAL A 571 -29.62 14.96 12.40
CA VAL A 571 -29.44 15.03 10.94
C VAL A 571 -29.95 13.78 10.24
N THR A 572 -29.60 12.60 10.76
CA THR A 572 -29.88 11.31 10.11
C THR A 572 -31.16 10.62 10.62
N GLY A 573 -31.73 11.11 11.71
CA GLY A 573 -32.85 10.46 12.40
C GLY A 573 -32.39 9.31 13.32
N SER A 574 -33.32 8.85 14.14
CA SER A 574 -33.08 7.70 15.02
C SER A 574 -33.56 6.41 14.36
N TYR A 575 -32.84 5.30 14.59
CA TYR A 575 -33.29 3.98 14.12
C TYR A 575 -34.69 3.59 14.65
N ALA A 576 -35.03 4.02 15.87
CA ALA A 576 -36.33 3.74 16.46
C ALA A 576 -37.49 4.45 15.72
N GLU A 577 -37.31 5.69 15.30
CA GLU A 577 -38.30 6.47 14.57
C GLU A 577 -38.55 5.90 13.16
N ILE A 578 -37.47 5.52 12.47
CA ILE A 578 -37.57 4.99 11.11
C ILE A 578 -38.15 3.57 11.12
N THR A 579 -37.79 2.73 12.10
CA THR A 579 -38.38 1.40 12.24
C THR A 579 -39.89 1.50 12.52
N ALA A 580 -40.31 2.47 13.31
CA ALA A 580 -41.72 2.76 13.55
C ALA A 580 -42.42 3.24 12.27
N ALA A 581 -41.80 4.13 11.48
CA ALA A 581 -42.33 4.64 10.22
C ALA A 581 -42.45 3.51 9.16
N VAL A 582 -41.44 2.64 9.03
CA VAL A 582 -41.45 1.49 8.11
C VAL A 582 -42.53 0.49 8.51
N SER A 583 -42.70 0.23 9.81
CA SER A 583 -43.74 -0.66 10.31
C SER A 583 -45.16 -0.10 10.03
N SER A 584 -45.36 1.21 10.19
CA SER A 584 -46.61 1.87 9.88
C SER A 584 -46.95 1.87 8.39
N THR A 585 -45.93 2.06 7.53
CA THR A 585 -46.11 2.02 6.06
C THR A 585 -46.38 0.59 5.56
N ALA A 586 -45.69 -0.41 6.13
CA ALA A 586 -45.96 -1.82 5.83
C ALA A 586 -47.37 -2.23 6.27
N ALA A 587 -47.87 -1.74 7.40
CA ALA A 587 -49.24 -1.96 7.84
C ALA A 587 -50.27 -1.27 6.91
N ALA A 588 -49.95 -0.10 6.38
CA ALA A 588 -50.81 0.62 5.43
C ALA A 588 -50.89 -0.05 4.04
N VAL A 589 -49.80 -0.70 3.61
CA VAL A 589 -49.75 -1.45 2.33
C VAL A 589 -50.35 -2.85 2.46
N ALA A 590 -50.40 -3.41 3.67
CA ALA A 590 -50.94 -4.76 3.95
C ALA A 590 -52.45 -4.80 4.12
N THR A 591 -53.19 -3.70 3.99
CA THR A 591 -54.65 -3.71 3.86
C THR A 591 -55.06 -3.77 2.38
N PRO A 592 -55.21 -4.93 1.76
CA PRO A 592 -55.83 -5.00 0.45
C PRO A 592 -57.28 -4.60 0.61
N ASN A 593 -57.73 -3.63 -0.16
CA ASN A 593 -59.13 -3.24 -0.34
C ASN A 593 -59.86 -4.39 -1.06
N ILE A 594 -60.09 -5.52 -0.35
CA ILE A 594 -60.94 -6.61 -0.79
C ILE A 594 -62.37 -6.27 -0.33
N ALA A 595 -62.94 -5.26 -0.92
CA ALA A 595 -64.35 -5.01 -0.84
C ALA A 595 -64.78 -4.12 -2.02
N ARG A 596 -64.95 -4.75 -3.21
CA ARG A 596 -65.89 -4.36 -4.26
C ARG A 596 -65.60 -5.11 -5.57
N VAL A 597 -66.00 -6.37 -5.62
CA VAL A 597 -66.60 -6.99 -6.81
C VAL A 597 -67.49 -8.13 -6.28
N CYS A 598 -68.74 -7.83 -6.08
CA CYS A 598 -69.91 -8.67 -6.21
C CYS A 598 -70.98 -7.85 -6.89
#